data_26fad65fb86e84388dea8a67f22f29be
#
_entry.id   26fad65fb86e84388dea8a67f22f29be
#
_cell.length_a   1.000
_cell.length_b   1.000
_cell.length_c   1.000
_cell.angle_alpha   90.00
_cell.angle_beta   90.00
_cell.angle_gamma   90.00
#
_symmetry.space_group_name_H-M   'P 1'
#
loop_
_entity.id
_entity.type
_entity.pdbx_description
1 polymer ?
#
loop_
_entity_poly.entity_id
_entity_poly.type
_entity_poly.pdbx_seq_one_letter_code
_entity_poly.pdbx_strand_id
1 'polypeptide(L)'
;MITRRDFSLATAAAALTTGTTVRAQAGAPVEGRDFVRLNTPVAVAAGGKIDVIEFFSYGCPHCYTFEPMLEQWVKRLPADVAFRRIPATFN
;
A
#
# COMPACT_ATOMS: atom_id res chain seq x y z
N MET A 1 12.61 28.83 -43.17
CA MET A 1 12.00 29.49 -42.00
C MET A 1 11.17 28.45 -41.27
N ILE A 2 11.55 28.05 -40.04
CA ILE A 2 10.88 27.03 -39.27
C ILE A 2 9.61 27.67 -38.69
N THR A 3 8.45 27.09 -38.94
CA THR A 3 7.17 27.61 -38.43
C THR A 3 6.92 27.15 -37.02
N ARG A 4 6.10 27.86 -36.24
CA ARG A 4 5.67 27.45 -34.89
C ARG A 4 5.08 26.03 -34.83
N ARG A 5 4.45 25.62 -35.95
CA ARG A 5 3.82 24.31 -36.12
C ARG A 5 4.87 23.20 -36.25
N ASP A 6 5.98 23.47 -36.98
CA ASP A 6 7.06 22.52 -37.15
C ASP A 6 7.83 22.31 -35.85
N PHE A 7 7.99 23.35 -35.03
CA PHE A 7 8.58 23.27 -33.69
C PHE A 7 7.72 22.42 -32.74
N SER A 8 6.42 22.60 -32.76
CA SER A 8 5.49 21.83 -31.89
C SER A 8 5.47 20.34 -32.26
N LEU A 9 5.55 19.99 -33.53
CA LEU A 9 5.59 18.61 -34.01
C LEU A 9 6.93 17.92 -33.65
N ALA A 10 8.03 18.65 -33.76
CA ALA A 10 9.35 18.13 -33.37
C ALA A 10 9.45 17.86 -31.85
N THR A 11 8.86 18.71 -31.03
CA THR A 11 8.84 18.54 -29.57
C THR A 11 7.97 17.36 -29.15
N ALA A 12 6.84 17.13 -29.81
CA ALA A 12 5.96 15.99 -29.55
C ALA A 12 6.62 14.65 -29.92
N ALA A 13 7.36 14.61 -31.04
CA ALA A 13 8.07 13.40 -31.46
C ALA A 13 9.24 13.06 -30.52
N ALA A 14 9.95 14.04 -29.98
CA ALA A 14 11.04 13.83 -29.03
C ALA A 14 10.53 13.33 -27.65
N ALA A 15 9.32 13.70 -27.25
CA ALA A 15 8.73 13.24 -25.98
C ALA A 15 8.31 11.75 -26.00
N LEU A 16 8.08 11.17 -27.18
CA LEU A 16 7.66 9.77 -27.33
C LEU A 16 8.85 8.77 -27.27
N THR A 17 10.08 9.21 -27.42
CA THR A 17 11.26 8.33 -27.46
C THR A 17 12.01 8.20 -26.14
N THR A 18 11.69 9.02 -25.12
CA THR A 18 12.30 8.98 -23.79
C THR A 18 11.38 8.40 -22.71
N GLY A 19 10.52 7.47 -23.09
CA GLY A 19 9.79 6.64 -22.15
C GLY A 19 10.74 5.68 -21.40
N THR A 20 11.70 6.22 -20.63
CA THR A 20 12.37 5.45 -19.60
C THR A 20 11.31 5.04 -18.58
N THR A 21 10.82 3.83 -18.68
CA THR A 21 10.08 3.18 -17.59
C THR A 21 11.02 3.18 -16.39
N VAL A 22 10.85 4.14 -15.49
CA VAL A 22 11.42 4.06 -14.14
C VAL A 22 10.73 2.88 -13.49
N ARG A 23 11.24 1.69 -13.71
CA ARG A 23 10.95 0.54 -12.86
C ARG A 23 11.58 0.87 -11.52
N ALA A 24 10.77 1.23 -10.55
CA ALA A 24 11.15 1.13 -9.16
C ALA A 24 11.44 -0.37 -8.92
N GLN A 25 12.70 -0.75 -9.08
CA GLN A 25 13.19 -2.04 -8.61
C GLN A 25 13.28 -1.93 -7.09
N ALA A 26 12.15 -2.06 -6.42
CA ALA A 26 12.16 -2.48 -5.03
C ALA A 26 12.74 -3.91 -5.06
N GLY A 27 14.02 -4.04 -4.78
CA GLY A 27 14.64 -5.35 -4.57
C GLY A 27 13.85 -6.09 -3.49
N ALA A 28 13.84 -7.42 -3.51
CA ALA A 28 13.21 -8.20 -2.46
C ALA A 28 13.77 -7.76 -1.08
N PRO A 29 12.92 -7.67 -0.04
CA PRO A 29 13.37 -7.30 1.30
C PRO A 29 14.49 -8.22 1.78
N VAL A 30 15.53 -7.66 2.40
CA VAL A 30 16.73 -8.37 2.87
C VAL A 30 16.66 -8.48 4.39
N GLU A 31 16.78 -9.71 4.90
CA GLU A 31 16.85 -9.96 6.33
C GLU A 31 18.10 -9.30 6.97
N GLY A 32 17.93 -8.69 8.12
CA GLY A 32 18.96 -7.93 8.82
C GLY A 32 19.09 -6.46 8.39
N ARG A 33 18.52 -6.08 7.23
CA ARG A 33 18.44 -4.69 6.76
C ARG A 33 17.02 -4.15 6.78
N ASP A 34 16.09 -4.88 6.19
CA ASP A 34 14.70 -4.42 5.99
C ASP A 34 13.74 -5.07 6.98
N PHE A 35 14.08 -6.24 7.51
CA PHE A 35 13.31 -6.95 8.55
C PHE A 35 14.21 -7.87 9.36
N VAL A 36 13.71 -8.28 10.52
CA VAL A 36 14.32 -9.33 11.37
C VAL A 36 13.32 -10.46 11.51
N ARG A 37 13.78 -11.68 11.26
CA ARG A 37 12.96 -12.88 11.44
C ARG A 37 12.81 -13.18 12.93
N LEU A 38 11.59 -13.43 13.37
CA LEU A 38 11.35 -13.86 14.74
C LEU A 38 11.85 -15.29 14.95
N ASN A 39 12.53 -15.54 16.07
CA ASN A 39 12.99 -16.87 16.45
C ASN A 39 11.82 -17.85 16.70
N THR A 40 10.72 -17.33 17.22
CA THR A 40 9.48 -18.08 17.43
C THR A 40 8.36 -17.43 16.62
N PRO A 41 7.73 -18.13 15.68
CA PRO A 41 6.61 -17.61 14.95
C PRO A 41 5.45 -17.23 15.87
N VAL A 42 4.78 -16.12 15.57
CA VAL A 42 3.57 -15.73 16.28
C VAL A 42 2.42 -16.63 15.83
N ALA A 43 1.70 -17.21 16.79
CA ALA A 43 0.55 -18.04 16.50
C ALA A 43 -0.56 -17.20 15.85
N VAL A 44 -1.10 -17.68 14.73
CA VAL A 44 -2.21 -17.04 14.03
C VAL A 44 -3.54 -17.67 14.48
N ALA A 45 -4.42 -16.88 15.06
CA ALA A 45 -5.69 -17.35 15.63
C ALA A 45 -6.81 -17.51 14.58
N ALA A 46 -6.56 -17.20 13.32
CA ALA A 46 -7.61 -17.09 12.30
C ALA A 46 -8.08 -18.42 11.68
N GLY A 47 -7.71 -19.58 12.26
CA GLY A 47 -8.22 -20.88 11.81
C GLY A 47 -7.89 -21.21 10.35
N GLY A 48 -6.68 -20.90 9.90
CA GLY A 48 -6.22 -21.11 8.52
C GLY A 48 -6.55 -19.97 7.55
N LYS A 49 -7.22 -18.90 8.03
CA LYS A 49 -7.45 -17.68 7.26
C LYS A 49 -6.32 -16.69 7.44
N ILE A 50 -6.25 -15.71 6.56
CA ILE A 50 -5.38 -14.53 6.70
C ILE A 50 -5.99 -13.63 7.77
N ASP A 51 -5.28 -13.46 8.90
CA ASP A 51 -5.75 -12.59 10.01
C ASP A 51 -5.28 -11.16 9.76
N VAL A 52 -6.23 -10.26 9.52
CA VAL A 52 -5.99 -8.82 9.38
C VAL A 52 -6.50 -8.12 10.63
N ILE A 53 -5.61 -7.43 11.34
CA ILE A 53 -5.92 -6.77 12.59
C ILE A 53 -5.73 -5.27 12.44
N GLU A 54 -6.78 -4.51 12.73
CA GLU A 54 -6.68 -3.07 12.90
C GLU A 54 -6.46 -2.76 14.38
N PHE A 55 -5.38 -2.08 14.70
CA PHE A 55 -5.20 -1.43 16.00
C PHE A 55 -5.65 0.02 15.87
N PHE A 56 -6.71 0.39 16.56
CA PHE A 56 -7.29 1.72 16.50
C PHE A 56 -7.38 2.38 17.87
N SER A 57 -7.55 3.71 17.92
CA SER A 57 -7.81 4.42 19.16
C SER A 57 -9.08 5.25 19.03
N TYR A 58 -9.94 5.19 20.04
CA TYR A 58 -11.16 6.02 20.13
C TYR A 58 -10.87 7.52 20.15
N GLY A 59 -9.70 7.93 20.64
CA GLY A 59 -9.27 9.33 20.68
C GLY A 59 -8.54 9.80 19.42
N CYS A 60 -8.42 8.97 18.38
CA CYS A 60 -7.65 9.32 17.19
C CYS A 60 -8.55 9.86 16.06
N PRO A 61 -8.47 11.16 15.69
CA PRO A 61 -9.27 11.72 14.60
C PRO A 61 -8.99 11.08 13.24
N HIS A 62 -7.76 10.63 13.01
CA HIS A 62 -7.38 9.95 11.76
C HIS A 62 -8.05 8.57 11.63
N CYS A 63 -8.16 7.81 12.71
CA CYS A 63 -8.90 6.56 12.73
C CYS A 63 -10.38 6.80 12.37
N TYR A 64 -10.98 7.81 12.95
CA TYR A 64 -12.36 8.21 12.66
C TYR A 64 -12.56 8.59 11.19
N THR A 65 -11.65 9.37 10.62
CA THR A 65 -11.72 9.79 9.21
C THR A 65 -11.52 8.61 8.26
N PHE A 66 -10.69 7.64 8.64
CA PHE A 66 -10.39 6.46 7.84
C PHE A 66 -11.52 5.42 7.84
N GLU A 67 -12.32 5.38 8.89
CA GLU A 67 -13.36 4.37 9.15
C GLU A 67 -14.30 4.11 7.97
N PRO A 68 -14.92 5.10 7.28
CA PRO A 68 -15.84 4.82 6.18
C PRO A 68 -15.20 4.09 5.01
N MET A 69 -13.93 4.36 4.73
CA MET A 69 -13.17 3.70 3.67
C MET A 69 -12.82 2.27 4.08
N LEU A 70 -12.41 2.07 5.31
CA LEU A 70 -12.08 0.77 5.87
C LEU A 70 -13.30 -0.16 5.88
N GLU A 71 -14.47 0.32 6.29
CA GLU A 71 -15.72 -0.46 6.27
C GLU A 71 -16.09 -0.93 4.87
N GLN A 72 -15.94 -0.07 3.86
CA GLN A 72 -16.19 -0.46 2.48
C GLN A 72 -15.21 -1.54 1.99
N TRP A 73 -13.97 -1.47 2.42
CA TRP A 73 -12.97 -2.47 2.10
C TRP A 73 -13.28 -3.80 2.80
N VAL A 74 -13.61 -3.78 4.09
CA VAL A 74 -13.98 -4.98 4.88
C VAL A 74 -15.15 -5.75 4.25
N LYS A 75 -16.16 -5.04 3.72
CA LYS A 75 -17.30 -5.67 3.04
C LYS A 75 -16.93 -6.41 1.75
N ARG A 76 -15.76 -6.15 1.19
CA ARG A 76 -15.26 -6.76 -0.06
C ARG A 76 -14.18 -7.79 0.17
N LEU A 77 -13.87 -8.12 1.42
CA LEU A 77 -12.84 -9.12 1.74
C LEU A 77 -13.25 -10.50 1.25
N PRO A 78 -12.31 -11.26 0.67
CA PRO A 78 -12.57 -12.65 0.30
C PRO A 78 -12.76 -13.54 1.53
N ALA A 79 -13.35 -14.71 1.34
CA ALA A 79 -13.75 -15.61 2.43
C ALA A 79 -12.56 -16.21 3.22
N ASP A 80 -11.37 -16.16 2.67
CA ASP A 80 -10.11 -16.61 3.30
C ASP A 80 -9.44 -15.54 4.17
N VAL A 81 -10.03 -14.35 4.27
CA VAL A 81 -9.56 -13.25 5.14
C VAL A 81 -10.49 -13.10 6.33
N ALA A 82 -9.92 -13.04 7.53
CA ALA A 82 -10.60 -12.67 8.77
C ALA A 82 -10.13 -11.28 9.20
N PHE A 83 -11.09 -10.36 9.40
CA PHE A 83 -10.81 -9.01 9.87
C PHE A 83 -11.29 -8.85 11.30
N ARG A 84 -10.48 -8.23 12.16
CA ARG A 84 -10.85 -7.87 13.53
C ARG A 84 -10.21 -6.57 13.99
N ARG A 85 -10.82 -5.95 14.98
CA ARG A 85 -10.38 -4.67 15.55
C ARG A 85 -9.95 -4.85 16.99
N ILE A 86 -8.87 -4.18 17.37
CA ILE A 86 -8.36 -4.16 18.73
C ILE A 86 -8.13 -2.70 19.12
N PRO A 87 -8.84 -2.19 20.15
CA PRO A 87 -8.56 -0.84 20.64
C PRO A 87 -7.20 -0.80 21.32
N ALA A 88 -6.39 0.19 20.94
CA ALA A 88 -5.10 0.49 21.56
C ALA A 88 -5.24 1.76 22.41
N THR A 89 -4.77 1.69 23.63
CA THR A 89 -4.70 2.86 24.53
C THR A 89 -3.26 3.36 24.53
N PHE A 90 -3.09 4.63 24.16
CA PHE A 90 -1.81 5.33 24.29
C PHE A 90 -1.90 6.20 25.55
N ASN A 91 -1.33 5.75 26.64
CA ASN A 91 -1.21 6.54 27.87
C ASN A 91 0.18 7.15 27.93
#